data_7bd0279149ec8f84d79327a51754271d
#
_entry.id   7bd0279149ec8f84d79327a51754271d
#
_cell.length_a   1.000
_cell.length_b   1.000
_cell.length_c   1.000
_cell.angle_alpha   90.00
_cell.angle_beta   90.00
_cell.angle_gamma   90.00
#
_symmetry.space_group_name_H-M   'P 1'
#
loop_
_entity.id
_entity.type
_entity.pdbx_description
1 polymer ?
#
loop_
_entity_poly.entity_id
_entity_poly.type
_entity_poly.pdbx_seq_one_letter_code
_entity_poly.pdbx_strand_id
1 'polypeptide(L)'
;MAAYPQDPGAPNAPYLSFWRERHLCTLTTPRPDGSPHVVPVGVTYDPEGRLARVIADKKSTKVRNILAAGPAGALVAVCQVDGRRWATLEGRALVRTEAEQVAEAERHYEERYGHAPRPNPTRVVIEIALTRAMGRG
;
A
#
# COMPACT_ATOMS: atom_id res chain seq x y z
N MET A 1 -3.46 -17.77 18.27
CA MET A 1 -3.93 -18.13 16.93
C MET A 1 -2.98 -17.60 15.86
N ALA A 2 -2.59 -18.42 14.95
CA ALA A 2 -1.75 -17.98 13.84
C ALA A 2 -2.52 -16.99 12.95
N ALA A 3 -1.87 -15.93 12.55
CA ALA A 3 -2.45 -14.89 11.69
C ALA A 3 -2.18 -15.19 10.20
N TYR A 4 -2.01 -16.45 9.84
CA TYR A 4 -1.66 -16.88 8.47
C TYR A 4 -0.49 -16.07 7.91
N PRO A 5 0.71 -16.20 8.52
CA PRO A 5 1.86 -15.40 8.10
C PRO A 5 2.33 -15.76 6.71
N GLN A 6 2.83 -14.74 6.00
CA GLN A 6 3.45 -14.86 4.68
C GLN A 6 4.81 -14.17 4.72
N ASP A 7 5.74 -14.61 3.89
CA ASP A 7 6.97 -13.86 3.66
C ASP A 7 6.67 -12.72 2.67
N PRO A 8 6.87 -11.46 3.05
CA PRO A 8 6.58 -10.35 2.14
C PRO A 8 7.37 -10.40 0.83
N GLY A 9 8.56 -10.99 0.84
CA GLY A 9 9.40 -11.12 -0.36
C GLY A 9 9.15 -12.38 -1.16
N ALA A 10 8.43 -13.36 -0.58
CA ALA A 10 8.20 -14.66 -1.24
C ALA A 10 6.89 -15.28 -0.72
N PRO A 11 5.74 -14.64 -0.98
CA PRO A 11 4.44 -15.16 -0.54
C PRO A 11 4.08 -16.41 -1.34
N ASN A 12 3.14 -17.20 -0.81
CA ASN A 12 2.65 -18.35 -1.58
C ASN A 12 1.83 -17.87 -2.80
N ALA A 13 1.66 -18.76 -3.77
CA ALA A 13 1.01 -18.39 -5.03
C ALA A 13 -0.45 -17.92 -4.87
N PRO A 14 -1.31 -18.57 -4.05
CA PRO A 14 -2.68 -18.06 -3.86
C PRO A 14 -2.72 -16.65 -3.25
N TYR A 15 -1.85 -16.36 -2.30
CA TYR A 15 -1.76 -15.05 -1.68
C TYR A 15 -1.37 -13.98 -2.71
N LEU A 16 -0.35 -14.28 -3.52
CA LEU A 16 0.09 -13.34 -4.56
C LEU A 16 -0.99 -13.13 -5.62
N SER A 17 -1.69 -14.20 -6.03
CA SER A 17 -2.79 -14.10 -6.99
C SER A 17 -3.90 -13.20 -6.48
N PHE A 18 -4.22 -13.29 -5.18
CA PHE A 18 -5.23 -12.44 -4.57
C PHE A 18 -4.85 -10.95 -4.66
N TRP A 19 -3.58 -10.62 -4.47
CA TRP A 19 -3.10 -9.25 -4.62
C TRP A 19 -3.09 -8.75 -6.07
N ARG A 20 -3.20 -9.64 -7.04
CA ARG A 20 -3.27 -9.28 -8.46
C ARG A 20 -4.69 -9.09 -8.96
N GLU A 21 -5.69 -9.64 -8.26
CA GLU A 21 -7.09 -9.39 -8.55
C GLU A 21 -7.42 -7.93 -8.19
N ARG A 22 -8.42 -7.37 -8.87
CA ARG A 22 -8.86 -5.99 -8.60
C ARG A 22 -9.69 -5.94 -7.34
N HIS A 23 -9.13 -5.35 -6.29
CA HIS A 23 -9.86 -5.09 -5.06
C HIS A 23 -9.48 -3.72 -4.53
N LEU A 24 -10.46 -2.98 -4.01
CA LEU A 24 -10.16 -1.84 -3.17
C LEU A 24 -9.58 -2.35 -1.87
N CYS A 25 -8.63 -1.60 -1.34
CA CYS A 25 -7.97 -1.90 -0.08
C CYS A 25 -8.24 -0.76 0.88
N THR A 26 -7.93 -0.98 2.15
CA THR A 26 -7.87 0.12 3.13
C THR A 26 -6.41 0.40 3.44
N LEU A 27 -6.11 1.68 3.68
CA LEU A 27 -4.81 2.11 4.20
C LEU A 27 -5.03 2.73 5.57
N THR A 28 -4.30 2.21 6.55
CA THR A 28 -4.30 2.76 7.90
C THR A 28 -2.99 3.50 8.13
N THR A 29 -3.09 4.79 8.48
CA THR A 29 -1.95 5.63 8.85
C THR A 29 -2.18 6.21 10.23
N PRO A 30 -1.10 6.47 11.02
CA PRO A 30 -1.24 7.09 12.34
C PRO A 30 -1.41 8.61 12.17
N ARG A 31 -2.41 9.17 12.85
CA ARG A 31 -2.50 10.62 13.01
C ARG A 31 -1.42 11.10 13.98
N PRO A 32 -1.08 12.39 14.01
CA PRO A 32 -0.09 12.91 14.97
C PRO A 32 -0.41 12.60 16.43
N ASP A 33 -1.69 12.47 16.79
CA ASP A 33 -2.10 12.11 18.16
C ASP A 33 -2.06 10.58 18.42
N GLY A 34 -1.64 9.79 17.44
CA GLY A 34 -1.56 8.35 17.54
C GLY A 34 -2.82 7.59 17.15
N SER A 35 -3.93 8.28 16.91
CA SER A 35 -5.17 7.62 16.50
C SER A 35 -5.08 7.13 15.06
N PRO A 36 -5.76 6.03 14.70
CA PRO A 36 -5.71 5.52 13.33
C PRO A 36 -6.61 6.30 12.39
N HIS A 37 -6.10 6.56 11.19
CA HIS A 37 -6.86 7.10 10.06
C HIS A 37 -6.95 6.00 9.00
N VAL A 38 -8.16 5.63 8.61
CA VAL A 38 -8.41 4.53 7.67
C VAL A 38 -9.23 5.02 6.49
N VAL A 39 -8.71 4.83 5.29
CA VAL A 39 -9.40 5.24 4.04
C VAL A 39 -9.23 4.18 2.96
N PRO A 40 -10.18 4.10 2.00
CA PRO A 40 -10.04 3.19 0.87
C PRO A 40 -9.00 3.72 -0.12
N VAL A 41 -8.20 2.80 -0.64
CA VAL A 41 -7.13 3.10 -1.60
C VAL A 41 -6.96 1.96 -2.60
N GLY A 42 -6.30 2.25 -3.72
CA GLY A 42 -5.73 1.20 -4.57
C GLY A 42 -4.31 0.90 -4.13
N VAL A 43 -3.95 -0.37 -4.05
CA VAL A 43 -2.63 -0.82 -3.62
C VAL A 43 -2.01 -1.70 -4.68
N THR A 44 -0.72 -1.55 -4.92
CA THR A 44 0.03 -2.52 -5.72
C THR A 44 1.11 -3.14 -4.85
N TYR A 45 1.33 -4.44 -5.03
CA TYR A 45 2.26 -5.24 -4.25
C TYR A 45 3.37 -5.76 -5.15
N ASP A 46 4.61 -5.50 -4.76
CA ASP A 46 5.83 -5.93 -5.44
C ASP A 46 6.64 -6.78 -4.47
N PRO A 47 6.44 -8.13 -4.48
CA PRO A 47 7.18 -9.00 -3.55
C PRO A 47 8.68 -8.96 -3.76
N GLU A 48 9.14 -8.88 -5.00
CA GLU A 48 10.57 -8.87 -5.30
C GLU A 48 11.29 -7.72 -4.61
N GLY A 49 10.67 -6.52 -4.60
CA GLY A 49 11.20 -5.36 -3.90
C GLY A 49 10.79 -5.28 -2.44
N ARG A 50 9.94 -6.19 -1.96
CA ARG A 50 9.29 -6.11 -0.62
C ARG A 50 8.60 -4.78 -0.42
N LEU A 51 7.87 -4.34 -1.45
CA LEU A 51 7.23 -3.02 -1.45
C LEU A 51 5.74 -3.13 -1.74
N ALA A 52 4.98 -2.21 -1.15
CA ALA A 52 3.65 -1.89 -1.61
C ALA A 52 3.61 -0.40 -1.94
N ARG A 53 2.81 -0.03 -2.92
CA ARG A 53 2.71 1.36 -3.37
C ARG A 53 1.25 1.81 -3.40
N VAL A 54 1.03 3.04 -2.98
CA VAL A 54 -0.27 3.71 -3.06
C VAL A 54 -0.04 5.06 -3.71
N ILE A 55 -0.73 5.34 -4.82
CA ILE A 55 -0.68 6.67 -5.42
C ILE A 55 -1.67 7.57 -4.66
N ALA A 56 -1.29 8.81 -4.45
CA ALA A 56 -2.08 9.73 -3.63
C ALA A 56 -1.85 11.17 -4.05
N ASP A 57 -2.77 12.06 -3.68
CA ASP A 57 -2.52 13.48 -3.82
C ASP A 57 -1.68 13.99 -2.65
N LYS A 58 -0.74 14.87 -2.92
CA LYS A 58 0.18 15.39 -1.89
C LYS A 58 -0.53 16.11 -0.74
N LYS A 59 -1.75 16.60 -0.96
CA LYS A 59 -2.54 17.32 0.05
C LYS A 59 -3.44 16.42 0.89
N SER A 60 -3.49 15.12 0.58
CA SER A 60 -4.37 14.19 1.30
C SER A 60 -3.93 14.00 2.75
N THR A 61 -4.89 13.68 3.62
CA THR A 61 -4.60 13.45 5.04
C THR A 61 -3.63 12.28 5.24
N LYS A 62 -3.78 11.19 4.47
CA LYS A 62 -2.88 10.05 4.57
C LYS A 62 -1.42 10.42 4.28
N VAL A 63 -1.19 11.28 3.29
CA VAL A 63 0.16 11.76 2.98
C VAL A 63 0.69 12.65 4.10
N ARG A 64 -0.13 13.56 4.61
CA ARG A 64 0.26 14.44 5.71
C ARG A 64 0.60 13.64 6.98
N ASN A 65 -0.16 12.59 7.27
CA ASN A 65 0.12 11.72 8.41
C ASN A 65 1.49 11.06 8.30
N ILE A 66 1.85 10.58 7.10
CA ILE A 66 3.15 9.94 6.89
C ILE A 66 4.28 10.96 7.01
N LEU A 67 4.11 12.14 6.43
CA LEU A 67 5.12 13.20 6.52
C LEU A 67 5.31 13.67 7.97
N ALA A 68 4.23 13.74 8.75
CA ALA A 68 4.29 14.16 10.14
C ALA A 68 5.10 13.19 11.02
N ALA A 69 5.23 11.94 10.61
CA ALA A 69 6.02 10.94 11.32
C ALA A 69 7.53 11.14 11.18
N GLY A 70 7.95 12.03 10.28
CA GLY A 70 9.36 12.37 10.09
C GLY A 70 10.09 11.50 9.08
N PRO A 71 11.42 11.69 8.94
CA PRO A 71 12.19 11.04 7.87
C PRO A 71 12.31 9.53 8.01
N ALA A 72 12.08 8.97 9.18
CA ALA A 72 12.07 7.52 9.36
C ALA A 72 10.81 6.87 8.82
N GLY A 73 9.79 7.67 8.49
CA GLY A 73 8.52 7.18 7.98
C GLY A 73 7.53 6.75 9.04
N ALA A 74 6.34 6.36 8.62
CA ALA A 74 5.24 5.97 9.48
C ALA A 74 4.97 4.47 9.39
N LEU A 75 4.60 3.84 10.51
CA LEU A 75 4.11 2.47 10.48
C LEU A 75 2.68 2.47 9.96
N VAL A 76 2.44 1.70 8.92
CA VAL A 76 1.16 1.66 8.22
C VAL A 76 0.75 0.21 7.92
N ALA A 77 -0.51 0.04 7.55
CA ALA A 77 -1.03 -1.24 7.10
C ALA A 77 -2.00 -1.04 5.95
N VAL A 78 -1.98 -1.96 4.99
CA VAL A 78 -2.99 -2.06 3.95
C VAL A 78 -3.68 -3.41 4.05
N CYS A 79 -4.98 -3.43 3.81
CA CYS A 79 -5.78 -4.65 3.95
C CYS A 79 -6.84 -4.73 2.87
N GLN A 80 -7.08 -5.94 2.36
CA GLN A 80 -8.18 -6.23 1.46
C GLN A 80 -8.93 -7.46 1.94
N VAL A 81 -10.21 -7.51 1.63
CA VAL A 81 -11.11 -8.60 2.03
C VAL A 81 -12.01 -8.95 0.87
N ASP A 82 -12.16 -10.24 0.60
CA ASP A 82 -13.13 -10.77 -0.35
C ASP A 82 -13.73 -12.07 0.21
N GLY A 83 -14.84 -11.93 0.91
CA GLY A 83 -15.45 -13.07 1.59
C GLY A 83 -14.53 -13.60 2.68
N ARG A 84 -14.13 -14.87 2.55
CA ARG A 84 -13.20 -15.52 3.50
C ARG A 84 -11.73 -15.22 3.22
N ARG A 85 -11.44 -14.72 2.05
CA ARG A 85 -10.07 -14.34 1.70
C ARG A 85 -9.78 -12.97 2.27
N TRP A 86 -8.62 -12.81 2.84
CA TRP A 86 -8.15 -11.51 3.31
C TRP A 86 -6.64 -11.46 3.25
N ALA A 87 -6.10 -10.27 3.14
CA ALA A 87 -4.66 -10.07 3.07
C ALA A 87 -4.30 -8.71 3.64
N THR A 88 -3.29 -8.70 4.51
CA THR A 88 -2.77 -7.49 5.13
C THR A 88 -1.27 -7.41 4.89
N LEU A 89 -0.80 -6.25 4.48
CA LEU A 89 0.62 -5.93 4.38
C LEU A 89 0.91 -4.80 5.36
N GLU A 90 1.96 -4.95 6.15
CA GLU A 90 2.39 -3.93 7.12
C GLU A 90 3.81 -3.52 6.83
N GLY A 91 4.11 -2.28 7.09
CA GLY A 91 5.45 -1.79 6.91
C GLY A 91 5.60 -0.33 7.24
N ARG A 92 6.74 0.20 6.82
CA ARG A 92 7.10 1.60 7.05
C ARG A 92 6.95 2.38 5.76
N ALA A 93 6.13 3.42 5.81
CA ALA A 93 5.78 4.24 4.66
C ALA A 93 6.60 5.51 4.58
N LEU A 94 7.06 5.83 3.37
CA LEU A 94 7.66 7.11 3.02
C LEU A 94 6.92 7.67 1.83
N VAL A 95 6.95 8.99 1.68
CA VAL A 95 6.36 9.68 0.53
C VAL A 95 7.46 9.93 -0.50
N ARG A 96 7.23 9.50 -1.74
CA ARG A 96 8.14 9.75 -2.86
C ARG A 96 7.50 10.74 -3.82
N THR A 97 8.29 11.71 -4.27
CA THR A 97 7.80 12.80 -5.12
C THR A 97 8.48 12.87 -6.48
N GLU A 98 9.53 12.05 -6.72
CA GLU A 98 10.26 12.06 -7.98
C GLU A 98 9.40 11.57 -9.13
N ALA A 99 9.48 12.25 -10.27
CA ALA A 99 8.65 11.92 -11.43
C ALA A 99 8.78 10.46 -11.87
N GLU A 100 9.98 9.89 -11.81
CA GLU A 100 10.20 8.49 -12.18
C GLU A 100 9.50 7.52 -11.24
N GLN A 101 9.51 7.80 -9.94
CA GLN A 101 8.85 6.97 -8.94
C GLN A 101 7.34 7.06 -9.06
N VAL A 102 6.81 8.24 -9.35
CA VAL A 102 5.38 8.44 -9.59
C VAL A 102 4.95 7.67 -10.83
N ALA A 103 5.70 7.76 -11.93
CA ALA A 103 5.40 7.05 -13.17
C ALA A 103 5.44 5.53 -12.98
N GLU A 104 6.41 5.02 -12.24
CA GLU A 104 6.50 3.60 -11.89
C GLU A 104 5.26 3.13 -11.13
N ALA A 105 4.83 3.89 -10.13
CA ALA A 105 3.66 3.56 -9.34
C ALA A 105 2.37 3.61 -10.17
N GLU A 106 2.27 4.57 -11.07
CA GLU A 106 1.12 4.68 -11.99
C GLU A 106 1.05 3.48 -12.93
N ARG A 107 2.19 3.00 -13.40
CA ARG A 107 2.26 1.81 -14.25
C ARG A 107 1.77 0.57 -13.51
N HIS A 108 2.21 0.35 -12.28
CA HIS A 108 1.75 -0.77 -11.45
C HIS A 108 0.25 -0.67 -11.16
N TYR A 109 -0.25 0.54 -10.91
CA TYR A 109 -1.67 0.77 -10.70
C TYR A 109 -2.48 0.36 -11.94
N GLU A 110 -2.04 0.77 -13.13
CA GLU A 110 -2.72 0.41 -14.37
C GLU A 110 -2.71 -1.09 -14.60
N GLU A 111 -1.61 -1.77 -14.31
CA GLU A 111 -1.52 -3.22 -14.43
C GLU A 111 -2.55 -3.94 -13.56
N ARG A 112 -2.70 -3.51 -12.31
CA ARG A 112 -3.64 -4.16 -11.39
C ARG A 112 -5.09 -3.79 -11.67
N TYR A 113 -5.36 -2.50 -11.88
CA TYR A 113 -6.73 -1.99 -11.93
C TYR A 113 -7.29 -1.85 -13.34
N GLY A 114 -6.49 -2.10 -14.36
CA GLY A 114 -6.94 -2.21 -15.74
C GLY A 114 -7.18 -0.90 -16.47
N HIS A 115 -6.86 0.23 -15.83
CA HIS A 115 -6.95 1.56 -16.44
C HIS A 115 -5.94 2.50 -15.83
N ALA A 116 -5.51 3.49 -16.60
CA ALA A 116 -4.60 4.51 -16.08
C ALA A 116 -5.32 5.35 -15.01
N PRO A 117 -4.60 5.79 -13.97
CA PRO A 117 -5.20 6.71 -13.00
C PRO A 117 -5.51 8.06 -13.67
N ARG A 118 -6.45 8.80 -13.09
CA ARG A 118 -6.75 10.15 -13.58
C ARG A 118 -5.51 11.01 -13.53
N PRO A 119 -5.27 11.87 -14.54
CA PRO A 119 -4.14 12.80 -14.48
C PRO A 119 -4.20 13.65 -13.21
N ASN A 120 -3.07 13.73 -12.50
CA ASN A 120 -2.96 14.53 -11.28
C ASN A 120 -1.53 15.08 -11.16
N PRO A 121 -1.32 16.39 -11.42
CA PRO A 121 0.02 16.98 -11.39
C PRO A 121 0.63 17.05 -9.99
N THR A 122 -0.17 16.87 -8.93
CA THR A 122 0.30 16.87 -7.55
C THR A 122 0.33 15.47 -6.95
N ARG A 123 0.35 14.45 -7.79
CA ARG A 123 0.41 13.06 -7.34
C ARG A 123 1.77 12.75 -6.75
N VAL A 124 1.72 12.03 -5.64
CA VAL A 124 2.89 11.45 -4.98
C VAL A 124 2.68 9.96 -4.80
N VAL A 125 3.71 9.24 -4.38
CA VAL A 125 3.64 7.82 -4.08
C VAL A 125 3.89 7.60 -2.60
N ILE A 126 3.00 6.87 -1.96
CA ILE A 126 3.26 6.28 -0.65
C ILE A 126 3.94 4.94 -0.91
N GLU A 127 5.21 4.84 -0.56
CA GLU A 127 6.01 3.64 -0.74
C GLU A 127 6.18 2.97 0.61
N ILE A 128 5.72 1.73 0.71
CA ILE A 128 5.71 0.99 1.97
C ILE A 128 6.76 -0.11 1.90
N ALA A 129 7.81 0.02 2.70
CA ALA A 129 8.81 -1.04 2.88
C ALA A 129 8.20 -2.09 3.81
N LEU A 130 7.91 -3.26 3.27
CA LEU A 130 7.14 -4.28 3.98
C LEU A 130 7.98 -5.03 4.99
N THR A 131 7.44 -5.14 6.20
CA THR A 131 8.04 -5.90 7.30
C THR A 131 7.24 -7.13 7.66
N ARG A 132 5.94 -7.14 7.31
CA ARG A 132 5.05 -8.25 7.64
C ARG A 132 3.95 -8.39 6.61
N ALA A 133 3.61 -9.64 6.29
CA ALA A 133 2.47 -9.97 5.45
C ALA A 133 1.68 -11.09 6.12
N MET A 134 0.37 -11.07 5.98
CA MET A 134 -0.49 -12.09 6.55
C MET A 134 -1.81 -12.20 5.80
N GLY A 135 -2.48 -13.32 5.94
CA GLY A 135 -3.76 -13.54 5.34
C GLY A 135 -3.83 -14.85 4.56
N ARG A 136 -4.97 -15.06 3.91
CA ARG A 136 -5.19 -16.21 3.04
C ARG A 136 -5.90 -15.78 1.77
N GLY A 137 -5.32 -16.14 0.66
CA GLY A 137 -5.84 -15.83 -0.65
C GLY A 137 -6.68 -16.92 -1.30
#